data_9f96411bb98ae79da0edbc1346e9819b
#
_entry.id   9f96411bb98ae79da0edbc1346e9819b
#
_cell.length_a   1.000
_cell.length_b   1.000
_cell.length_c   1.000
_cell.angle_alpha   90.00
_cell.angle_beta   90.00
_cell.angle_gamma   90.00
#
_symmetry.space_group_name_H-M   'P 1'
#
loop_
_entity.id
_entity.type
_entity.pdbx_description
1 polymer ?
#
loop_
_entity_poly.entity_id
_entity_poly.type
_entity_poly.pdbx_seq_one_letter_code
_entity_poly.pdbx_strand_id
1 'polypeptide(L)'
;TDTPSAKGLKAGTDVTITGGSIQIDSSDDAIHSNNSLSISAGDITILSGDDGMHADAMLTISGGTVQIDQSYEGIESAVITIAGGEVYVTASDDGLNAAGGVDGSAFGGRPGMGDFTDTSAYSLAISGGYIYVDAGGDGLDINGSITMTDGTLIVNGPTNDGNGAIDYLGSFTISGGFLVAVGSSGMAIGPGDTSTQYSLLHNFTSTLSAGTLVHIQSNTGETLLTFQPTKQFQSIVFSSPELQNGMTLSIYTGGSSNGAQADGVYSSGSYTPGSEAASLTISAIVTSSGASGRGFAPSARP
;
A
#
# COMPACT_ATOMS: atom_id res chain seq x y z
N THR A 1 -25.91 4.52 -26.19
CA THR A 1 -24.98 5.56 -26.71
C THR A 1 -23.73 5.44 -25.87
N ASP A 2 -22.67 4.94 -26.51
CA ASP A 2 -21.36 4.84 -25.87
C ASP A 2 -20.93 6.25 -25.44
N THR A 3 -20.68 6.44 -24.17
CA THR A 3 -20.06 7.66 -23.68
C THR A 3 -18.61 7.62 -24.20
N PRO A 4 -18.11 8.62 -24.91
CA PRO A 4 -16.73 8.60 -25.35
C PRO A 4 -15.82 8.54 -24.12
N SER A 5 -14.91 7.58 -24.09
CA SER A 5 -13.82 7.54 -23.12
C SER A 5 -12.98 8.81 -23.26
N ALA A 6 -12.78 9.53 -22.16
CA ALA A 6 -12.03 10.79 -22.14
C ALA A 6 -10.74 10.61 -21.32
N LYS A 7 -9.92 9.65 -21.74
CA LYS A 7 -8.59 9.40 -21.15
C LYS A 7 -7.65 10.56 -21.46
N GLY A 8 -6.81 10.93 -20.48
CA GLY A 8 -5.90 12.06 -20.62
C GLY A 8 -4.76 11.78 -21.60
N LEU A 9 -4.05 10.69 -21.42
CA LEU A 9 -3.01 10.19 -22.30
C LEU A 9 -3.26 8.72 -22.60
N LYS A 10 -3.45 8.38 -23.88
CA LYS A 10 -3.75 7.00 -24.26
C LYS A 10 -2.82 6.50 -25.38
N ALA A 11 -2.32 5.28 -25.22
CA ALA A 11 -1.59 4.57 -26.27
C ALA A 11 -2.23 3.21 -26.59
N GLY A 12 -2.21 2.84 -27.86
CA GLY A 12 -2.69 1.53 -28.32
C GLY A 12 -1.73 0.38 -28.03
N THR A 13 -0.48 0.69 -27.61
CA THR A 13 0.53 -0.29 -27.19
C THR A 13 1.24 0.21 -25.93
N ASP A 14 2.26 1.06 -26.05
CA ASP A 14 3.14 1.43 -24.95
C ASP A 14 3.14 2.93 -24.70
N VAL A 15 3.23 3.32 -23.42
CA VAL A 15 3.55 4.68 -22.98
C VAL A 15 4.90 4.66 -22.31
N THR A 16 5.78 5.60 -22.66
CA THR A 16 7.08 5.81 -22.01
C THR A 16 7.25 7.27 -21.65
N ILE A 17 7.48 7.55 -20.36
CA ILE A 17 7.73 8.89 -19.83
C ILE A 17 9.14 8.92 -19.26
N THR A 18 10.00 9.78 -19.83
CA THR A 18 11.42 9.89 -19.47
C THR A 18 11.79 11.27 -18.91
N GLY A 19 10.79 12.10 -18.60
CA GLY A 19 11.00 13.43 -18.05
C GLY A 19 9.89 14.41 -18.41
N GLY A 20 10.08 15.65 -18.00
CA GLY A 20 9.12 16.73 -18.22
C GLY A 20 8.16 16.91 -17.04
N SER A 21 7.27 17.89 -17.17
CA SER A 21 6.19 18.12 -16.21
C SER A 21 4.86 17.90 -16.91
N ILE A 22 4.04 17.02 -16.40
CA ILE A 22 2.76 16.56 -16.96
C ILE A 22 1.69 16.79 -15.92
N GLN A 23 0.63 17.47 -16.31
CA GLN A 23 -0.60 17.61 -15.50
C GLN A 23 -1.77 17.06 -16.29
N ILE A 24 -2.53 16.17 -15.68
CA ILE A 24 -3.71 15.55 -16.29
C ILE A 24 -4.90 15.73 -15.36
N ASP A 25 -6.01 16.14 -15.94
CA ASP A 25 -7.35 16.14 -15.32
C ASP A 25 -8.29 15.50 -16.34
N SER A 26 -8.74 14.29 -16.04
CA SER A 26 -9.53 13.45 -16.96
C SER A 26 -10.78 12.92 -16.27
N SER A 27 -11.81 12.64 -17.04
CA SER A 27 -13.05 12.01 -16.54
C SER A 27 -13.06 10.47 -16.63
N ASP A 28 -12.01 9.90 -17.20
CA ASP A 28 -11.69 8.50 -17.36
C ASP A 28 -10.22 8.35 -16.96
N ASP A 29 -9.50 7.26 -17.25
CA ASP A 29 -8.10 7.10 -16.82
C ASP A 29 -7.23 8.28 -17.22
N ALA A 30 -6.35 8.69 -16.32
CA ALA A 30 -5.45 9.79 -16.66
C ALA A 30 -4.37 9.35 -17.64
N ILE A 31 -3.71 8.21 -17.40
CA ILE A 31 -2.74 7.60 -18.33
C ILE A 31 -3.16 6.15 -18.57
N HIS A 32 -3.41 5.82 -19.84
CA HIS A 32 -3.82 4.47 -20.25
C HIS A 32 -2.92 3.89 -21.34
N SER A 33 -2.50 2.65 -21.17
CA SER A 33 -1.74 1.87 -22.15
C SER A 33 -2.35 0.50 -22.35
N ASN A 34 -2.65 0.11 -23.60
CA ASN A 34 -3.16 -1.24 -23.88
C ASN A 34 -2.08 -2.33 -23.80
N ASN A 35 -0.87 -2.01 -23.36
CA ASN A 35 0.20 -2.99 -23.11
C ASN A 35 1.06 -2.55 -21.94
N SER A 36 2.07 -1.68 -22.12
CA SER A 36 2.96 -1.30 -21.03
C SER A 36 3.06 0.22 -20.82
N LEU A 37 3.18 0.61 -19.56
CA LEU A 37 3.49 1.98 -19.14
C LEU A 37 4.81 1.98 -18.38
N SER A 38 5.77 2.83 -18.81
CA SER A 38 7.06 2.97 -18.16
C SER A 38 7.35 4.43 -17.83
N ILE A 39 7.70 4.70 -16.57
CA ILE A 39 8.09 6.03 -16.07
C ILE A 39 9.49 5.92 -15.47
N SER A 40 10.45 6.69 -16.02
CA SER A 40 11.82 6.71 -15.52
C SER A 40 12.25 8.06 -14.96
N ALA A 41 11.52 9.13 -15.26
CA ALA A 41 11.72 10.46 -14.72
C ALA A 41 10.52 11.36 -15.07
N GLY A 42 10.45 12.56 -14.50
CA GLY A 42 9.42 13.57 -14.73
C GLY A 42 8.61 13.85 -13.48
N ASP A 43 7.86 14.95 -13.50
CA ASP A 43 6.93 15.36 -12.45
C ASP A 43 5.51 15.23 -13.03
N ILE A 44 4.74 14.27 -12.54
CA ILE A 44 3.43 13.92 -13.05
C ILE A 44 2.39 14.15 -11.97
N THR A 45 1.39 14.99 -12.25
CA THR A 45 0.26 15.26 -11.35
C THR A 45 -1.04 14.86 -12.03
N ILE A 46 -1.86 14.08 -11.34
CA ILE A 46 -3.05 13.43 -11.87
C ILE A 46 -4.27 13.73 -11.01
N LEU A 47 -5.35 14.13 -11.68
CA LEU A 47 -6.72 14.03 -11.23
C LEU A 47 -7.47 13.15 -12.23
N SER A 48 -8.06 12.05 -11.78
CA SER A 48 -8.79 11.12 -12.64
C SER A 48 -10.18 10.84 -12.10
N GLY A 49 -11.11 10.63 -13.02
CA GLY A 49 -12.45 10.17 -12.70
C GLY A 49 -12.56 8.65 -12.64
N ASP A 50 -11.59 7.95 -13.18
CA ASP A 50 -11.40 6.50 -13.11
C ASP A 50 -9.97 6.22 -12.62
N ASP A 51 -9.15 5.41 -13.30
CA ASP A 51 -7.82 5.08 -12.80
C ASP A 51 -6.81 6.22 -13.00
N GLY A 52 -5.95 6.40 -12.01
CA GLY A 52 -4.84 7.33 -12.15
C GLY A 52 -3.90 6.89 -13.26
N MET A 53 -3.47 5.64 -13.24
CA MET A 53 -2.66 5.00 -14.28
C MET A 53 -3.11 3.57 -14.50
N HIS A 54 -3.38 3.23 -15.77
CA HIS A 54 -3.76 1.88 -16.20
C HIS A 54 -2.82 1.35 -17.28
N ALA A 55 -2.38 0.11 -17.13
CA ALA A 55 -1.69 -0.62 -18.19
C ALA A 55 -2.15 -2.08 -18.23
N ASP A 56 -2.61 -2.56 -19.40
CA ASP A 56 -3.18 -3.91 -19.51
C ASP A 56 -2.19 -5.01 -19.10
N ALA A 57 -0.89 -4.84 -19.33
CA ALA A 57 0.09 -5.88 -19.08
C ALA A 57 1.12 -5.53 -18.00
N MET A 58 1.79 -4.38 -18.10
CA MET A 58 2.90 -4.05 -17.20
C MET A 58 2.98 -2.55 -16.95
N LEU A 59 3.11 -2.18 -15.69
CA LEU A 59 3.42 -0.81 -15.27
C LEU A 59 4.73 -0.80 -14.49
N THR A 60 5.68 0.06 -14.92
CA THR A 60 7.00 0.18 -14.29
C THR A 60 7.29 1.64 -13.93
N ILE A 61 7.63 1.91 -12.68
CA ILE A 61 8.13 3.19 -12.21
C ILE A 61 9.54 2.97 -11.67
N SER A 62 10.53 3.64 -12.29
CA SER A 62 11.93 3.56 -11.88
C SER A 62 12.53 4.90 -11.47
N GLY A 63 11.76 5.98 -11.54
CA GLY A 63 12.18 7.33 -11.13
C GLY A 63 11.12 8.37 -11.45
N GLY A 64 11.39 9.61 -11.06
CA GLY A 64 10.44 10.72 -11.18
C GLY A 64 9.52 10.85 -9.96
N THR A 65 8.60 11.79 -10.03
CA THR A 65 7.54 12.02 -9.02
C THR A 65 6.19 11.81 -9.69
N VAL A 66 5.39 10.91 -9.14
CA VAL A 66 4.02 10.64 -9.56
C VAL A 66 3.10 10.99 -8.41
N GLN A 67 2.23 11.97 -8.63
CA GLN A 67 1.27 12.49 -7.67
C GLN A 67 -0.14 12.26 -8.22
N ILE A 68 -0.84 11.25 -7.70
CA ILE A 68 -2.26 10.99 -8.01
C ILE A 68 -3.07 11.55 -6.85
N ASP A 69 -3.59 12.77 -7.06
CA ASP A 69 -4.35 13.49 -6.03
C ASP A 69 -5.79 13.01 -5.92
N GLN A 70 -6.31 12.40 -7.00
CA GLN A 70 -7.64 11.82 -7.05
C GLN A 70 -7.70 10.74 -8.13
N SER A 71 -8.31 9.59 -7.80
CA SER A 71 -8.67 8.52 -8.73
C SER A 71 -9.77 7.64 -8.16
N TYR A 72 -10.32 6.76 -8.97
CA TYR A 72 -11.10 5.60 -8.51
C TYR A 72 -10.12 4.55 -8.01
N GLU A 73 -9.33 3.91 -8.89
CA GLU A 73 -8.14 3.16 -8.52
C GLU A 73 -6.88 4.01 -8.78
N GLY A 74 -5.85 3.82 -7.95
CA GLY A 74 -4.64 4.62 -8.09
C GLY A 74 -3.80 4.19 -9.27
N ILE A 75 -3.31 2.98 -9.22
CA ILE A 75 -2.47 2.35 -10.24
C ILE A 75 -2.98 0.94 -10.48
N GLU A 76 -3.42 0.65 -11.70
CA GLU A 76 -3.87 -0.68 -12.11
C GLU A 76 -2.97 -1.26 -13.22
N SER A 77 -2.56 -2.52 -13.07
CA SER A 77 -1.92 -3.32 -14.11
C SER A 77 -1.81 -4.78 -13.69
N ALA A 78 -1.70 -5.71 -14.65
CA ALA A 78 -1.42 -7.10 -14.30
C ALA A 78 -0.09 -7.26 -13.54
N VAL A 79 0.95 -6.54 -13.96
CA VAL A 79 2.27 -6.55 -13.30
C VAL A 79 2.68 -5.12 -12.98
N ILE A 80 2.87 -4.83 -11.69
CA ILE A 80 3.33 -3.52 -11.21
C ILE A 80 4.75 -3.67 -10.66
N THR A 81 5.67 -2.83 -11.14
CA THR A 81 7.05 -2.78 -10.65
C THR A 81 7.40 -1.35 -10.24
N ILE A 82 7.80 -1.15 -9.00
CA ILE A 82 8.30 0.13 -8.50
C ILE A 82 9.74 -0.09 -8.02
N ALA A 83 10.69 0.47 -8.78
CA ALA A 83 12.13 0.33 -8.54
C ALA A 83 12.78 1.63 -8.07
N GLY A 84 12.04 2.75 -8.07
CA GLY A 84 12.54 4.06 -7.66
C GLY A 84 11.51 5.15 -7.88
N GLY A 85 11.87 6.40 -7.57
CA GLY A 85 10.99 7.54 -7.67
C GLY A 85 10.16 7.77 -6.41
N GLU A 86 9.27 8.75 -6.48
CA GLU A 86 8.31 9.09 -5.44
C GLU A 86 6.90 8.92 -6.00
N VAL A 87 6.08 8.11 -5.36
CA VAL A 87 4.72 7.76 -5.80
C VAL A 87 3.76 8.06 -4.67
N TYR A 88 2.85 8.98 -4.91
CA TYR A 88 1.79 9.38 -4.00
C TYR A 88 0.45 9.06 -4.64
N VAL A 89 -0.37 8.30 -3.95
CA VAL A 89 -1.66 7.84 -4.45
C VAL A 89 -2.77 8.18 -3.47
N THR A 90 -3.78 8.88 -3.96
CA THR A 90 -5.07 9.03 -3.28
C THR A 90 -6.17 8.43 -4.17
N ALA A 91 -6.75 7.32 -3.71
CA ALA A 91 -7.78 6.59 -4.43
C ALA A 91 -9.06 6.46 -3.60
N SER A 92 -10.20 6.51 -4.27
CA SER A 92 -11.50 6.30 -3.63
C SER A 92 -11.84 4.83 -3.43
N ASP A 93 -11.24 3.96 -4.23
CA ASP A 93 -11.23 2.50 -4.10
C ASP A 93 -9.79 2.03 -3.87
N ASP A 94 -9.19 1.17 -4.68
CA ASP A 94 -7.92 0.55 -4.41
C ASP A 94 -6.71 1.43 -4.76
N GLY A 95 -5.67 1.34 -3.93
CA GLY A 95 -4.46 2.15 -4.12
C GLY A 95 -3.57 1.63 -5.23
N LEU A 96 -3.04 0.44 -5.07
CA LEU A 96 -2.31 -0.31 -6.09
C LEU A 96 -3.07 -1.61 -6.34
N ASN A 97 -3.57 -1.77 -7.56
CA ASN A 97 -4.37 -2.93 -7.97
C ASN A 97 -3.61 -3.77 -9.02
N ALA A 98 -3.16 -4.97 -8.65
CA ALA A 98 -2.64 -5.92 -9.62
C ALA A 98 -3.73 -6.94 -9.98
N ALA A 99 -4.58 -6.50 -10.90
CA ALA A 99 -5.69 -7.26 -11.47
C ALA A 99 -5.57 -7.40 -12.99
N GLY A 100 -6.45 -8.14 -13.61
CA GLY A 100 -6.38 -8.41 -15.06
C GLY A 100 -6.88 -7.25 -15.91
N GLY A 101 -6.01 -6.75 -16.73
CA GLY A 101 -6.10 -5.62 -17.63
C GLY A 101 -7.13 -5.66 -18.75
N VAL A 102 -8.41 -5.79 -18.46
CA VAL A 102 -9.45 -5.35 -19.36
C VAL A 102 -10.30 -4.37 -18.59
N ASP A 103 -10.06 -3.07 -18.86
CA ASP A 103 -10.88 -1.96 -18.38
C ASP A 103 -12.38 -2.29 -18.54
N GLY A 104 -12.97 -2.84 -17.48
CA GLY A 104 -14.41 -3.14 -17.40
C GLY A 104 -15.23 -1.97 -16.86
N SER A 105 -14.59 -0.88 -16.49
CA SER A 105 -15.21 0.31 -15.87
C SER A 105 -16.22 0.99 -16.79
N ALA A 106 -16.01 0.93 -18.12
CA ALA A 106 -16.92 1.49 -19.12
C ALA A 106 -18.34 0.90 -19.10
N PHE A 107 -18.63 -0.15 -18.37
CA PHE A 107 -19.93 -0.84 -18.38
C PHE A 107 -20.58 -1.11 -17.01
N GLY A 108 -20.10 -0.52 -15.91
CA GLY A 108 -20.67 -0.78 -14.58
C GLY A 108 -20.68 -2.27 -14.21
N GLY A 109 -19.79 -3.03 -14.83
CA GLY A 109 -19.52 -4.41 -14.51
C GLY A 109 -18.53 -4.46 -13.35
N ARG A 110 -18.87 -5.20 -12.32
CA ARG A 110 -17.97 -5.49 -11.22
C ARG A 110 -16.67 -6.05 -11.79
N PRO A 111 -15.50 -5.38 -11.64
CA PRO A 111 -14.24 -5.94 -12.08
C PRO A 111 -14.01 -7.26 -11.34
N GLY A 112 -13.45 -8.25 -12.00
CA GLY A 112 -12.84 -9.35 -11.30
C GLY A 112 -13.67 -10.58 -11.03
N MET A 113 -14.56 -11.01 -11.93
CA MET A 113 -14.84 -12.45 -12.08
C MET A 113 -14.01 -13.04 -13.23
N GLY A 114 -12.74 -12.64 -13.32
CA GLY A 114 -11.71 -13.40 -14.03
C GLY A 114 -11.44 -14.72 -13.30
N ASP A 115 -10.90 -15.68 -13.99
CA ASP A 115 -10.54 -16.99 -13.44
C ASP A 115 -9.43 -16.79 -12.36
N PHE A 116 -9.82 -16.68 -11.09
CA PHE A 116 -8.93 -16.54 -9.93
C PHE A 116 -7.99 -17.74 -9.71
N THR A 117 -7.91 -18.65 -10.67
CA THR A 117 -7.09 -19.86 -10.56
C THR A 117 -5.62 -19.64 -10.93
N ASP A 118 -5.28 -18.60 -11.70
CA ASP A 118 -3.90 -18.29 -12.09
C ASP A 118 -3.37 -17.00 -11.40
N THR A 119 -3.00 -17.11 -10.14
CA THR A 119 -2.37 -16.02 -9.39
C THR A 119 -0.97 -15.68 -9.88
N SER A 120 -0.37 -16.45 -10.79
CA SER A 120 0.98 -16.20 -11.31
C SER A 120 1.05 -15.09 -12.34
N ALA A 121 -0.09 -14.68 -12.89
CA ALA A 121 -0.18 -13.61 -13.88
C ALA A 121 -0.08 -12.21 -13.25
N TYR A 122 -0.34 -12.09 -11.94
CA TYR A 122 -0.45 -10.83 -11.24
C TYR A 122 0.66 -10.66 -10.20
N SER A 123 1.27 -9.49 -10.16
CA SER A 123 2.31 -9.23 -9.15
C SER A 123 2.59 -7.77 -8.92
N LEU A 124 3.01 -7.47 -7.67
CA LEU A 124 3.62 -6.20 -7.28
C LEU A 124 5.06 -6.46 -6.82
N ALA A 125 6.02 -5.82 -7.48
CA ALA A 125 7.43 -5.84 -7.07
C ALA A 125 7.88 -4.44 -6.66
N ILE A 126 8.38 -4.30 -5.42
CA ILE A 126 8.96 -3.07 -4.88
C ILE A 126 10.43 -3.35 -4.56
N SER A 127 11.32 -2.66 -5.27
CA SER A 127 12.78 -2.79 -5.08
C SER A 127 13.47 -1.46 -4.79
N GLY A 128 12.68 -0.40 -4.58
CA GLY A 128 13.15 0.95 -4.24
C GLY A 128 12.02 1.95 -4.32
N GLY A 129 12.35 3.22 -4.12
CA GLY A 129 11.40 4.33 -4.19
C GLY A 129 10.70 4.62 -2.86
N TYR A 130 9.92 5.69 -2.89
CA TYR A 130 9.06 6.13 -1.79
C TYR A 130 7.62 6.07 -2.26
N ILE A 131 6.78 5.30 -1.58
CA ILE A 131 5.41 5.02 -1.99
C ILE A 131 4.49 5.37 -0.82
N TYR A 132 3.59 6.31 -1.05
CA TYR A 132 2.53 6.69 -0.12
C TYR A 132 1.18 6.40 -0.75
N VAL A 133 0.33 5.67 -0.03
CA VAL A 133 -1.01 5.29 -0.48
C VAL A 133 -2.04 5.71 0.56
N ASP A 134 -3.07 6.40 0.10
CA ASP A 134 -4.30 6.69 0.86
C ASP A 134 -5.49 6.17 0.06
N ALA A 135 -6.03 5.00 0.42
CA ALA A 135 -7.04 4.27 -0.33
C ALA A 135 -8.34 4.08 0.47
N GLY A 136 -9.48 4.23 -0.19
CA GLY A 136 -10.80 3.98 0.38
C GLY A 136 -11.18 2.50 0.39
N GLY A 137 -10.74 1.77 -0.64
CA GLY A 137 -10.73 0.31 -0.78
C GLY A 137 -9.46 -0.30 -0.21
N ASP A 138 -8.94 -1.35 -0.84
CA ASP A 138 -7.69 -1.96 -0.41
C ASP A 138 -6.50 -1.02 -0.69
N GLY A 139 -5.57 -0.94 0.27
CA GLY A 139 -4.35 -0.17 0.04
C GLY A 139 -3.50 -0.80 -1.06
N LEU A 140 -3.34 -2.09 -0.98
CA LEU A 140 -2.81 -2.98 -2.02
C LEU A 140 -3.84 -4.07 -2.27
N ASP A 141 -4.38 -4.18 -3.48
CA ASP A 141 -5.18 -5.33 -3.96
C ASP A 141 -4.38 -6.09 -5.02
N ILE A 142 -3.77 -7.19 -4.63
CA ILE A 142 -2.89 -7.94 -5.51
C ILE A 142 -3.42 -9.35 -5.71
N ASN A 143 -4.03 -9.60 -6.86
CA ASN A 143 -4.56 -10.92 -7.22
C ASN A 143 -3.45 -11.97 -7.47
N GLY A 144 -2.25 -11.70 -7.03
CA GLY A 144 -1.06 -12.52 -7.15
C GLY A 144 -0.12 -12.35 -5.98
N SER A 145 1.17 -12.18 -6.26
CA SER A 145 2.21 -12.11 -5.23
C SER A 145 2.84 -10.73 -5.11
N ILE A 146 3.19 -10.36 -3.87
CA ILE A 146 3.94 -9.14 -3.55
C ILE A 146 5.37 -9.53 -3.17
N THR A 147 6.34 -8.83 -3.74
CA THR A 147 7.76 -8.92 -3.34
C THR A 147 8.27 -7.52 -3.01
N MET A 148 8.80 -7.34 -1.81
CA MET A 148 9.46 -6.09 -1.40
C MET A 148 10.88 -6.39 -0.96
N THR A 149 11.86 -5.76 -1.62
CA THR A 149 13.29 -5.96 -1.34
C THR A 149 13.99 -4.71 -0.83
N ASP A 150 13.40 -3.54 -1.07
CA ASP A 150 13.89 -2.23 -0.62
C ASP A 150 12.79 -1.17 -0.81
N GLY A 151 13.06 0.10 -0.46
CA GLY A 151 12.14 1.22 -0.58
C GLY A 151 11.33 1.48 0.69
N THR A 152 10.46 2.47 0.60
CA THR A 152 9.53 2.87 1.67
C THR A 152 8.10 2.74 1.17
N LEU A 153 7.27 2.01 1.91
CA LEU A 153 5.85 1.85 1.64
C LEU A 153 5.02 2.27 2.85
N ILE A 154 4.24 3.32 2.69
CA ILE A 154 3.32 3.86 3.70
C ILE A 154 1.90 3.72 3.17
N VAL A 155 1.02 3.02 3.90
CA VAL A 155 -0.36 2.79 3.49
C VAL A 155 -1.32 3.26 4.58
N ASN A 156 -2.18 4.21 4.22
CA ASN A 156 -3.40 4.52 4.95
C ASN A 156 -4.57 3.83 4.22
N GLY A 157 -4.89 2.64 4.65
CA GLY A 157 -5.89 1.76 4.04
C GLY A 157 -7.33 2.07 4.45
N PRO A 158 -8.25 1.13 4.22
CA PRO A 158 -9.68 1.31 4.43
C PRO A 158 -10.06 1.47 5.90
N THR A 159 -11.20 2.12 6.11
CA THR A 159 -11.82 2.27 7.43
C THR A 159 -12.96 1.30 7.68
N ASN A 160 -13.29 0.45 6.72
CA ASN A 160 -14.34 -0.57 6.78
C ASN A 160 -13.71 -1.98 6.80
N ASP A 161 -14.42 -2.94 7.36
CA ASP A 161 -13.95 -4.32 7.55
C ASP A 161 -14.10 -5.22 6.30
N GLY A 162 -14.57 -4.68 5.19
CA GLY A 162 -14.71 -5.39 3.93
C GLY A 162 -13.45 -5.40 3.08
N ASN A 163 -12.50 -4.52 3.40
CA ASN A 163 -11.24 -4.31 2.70
C ASN A 163 -10.08 -4.28 3.70
N GLY A 164 -8.84 -4.43 3.23
CA GLY A 164 -7.61 -4.45 4.01
C GLY A 164 -6.60 -3.36 3.58
N ALA A 165 -5.71 -2.94 4.47
CA ALA A 165 -4.59 -2.10 4.04
C ALA A 165 -3.66 -2.85 3.07
N ILE A 166 -3.66 -4.16 3.15
CA ILE A 166 -2.95 -5.09 2.28
C ILE A 166 -3.90 -6.26 2.02
N ASP A 167 -4.15 -6.58 0.75
CA ASP A 167 -4.80 -7.82 0.30
C ASP A 167 -3.98 -8.48 -0.81
N TYR A 168 -3.85 -9.81 -0.77
CA TYR A 168 -3.16 -10.57 -1.81
C TYR A 168 -3.63 -12.03 -1.83
N LEU A 169 -3.67 -12.62 -3.02
CA LEU A 169 -4.10 -14.02 -3.20
C LEU A 169 -2.93 -15.02 -3.19
N GLY A 170 -1.74 -14.59 -3.62
CA GLY A 170 -0.54 -15.44 -3.68
C GLY A 170 0.28 -15.38 -2.39
N SER A 171 1.43 -14.73 -2.44
CA SER A 171 2.33 -14.56 -1.30
C SER A 171 2.79 -13.12 -1.16
N PHE A 172 3.08 -12.67 0.05
CA PHE A 172 3.83 -11.44 0.27
C PHE A 172 5.17 -11.76 0.92
N THR A 173 6.25 -11.57 0.18
CA THR A 173 7.62 -11.75 0.68
C THR A 173 8.31 -10.41 0.84
N ILE A 174 8.77 -10.10 2.07
CA ILE A 174 9.58 -8.92 2.36
C ILE A 174 10.98 -9.35 2.80
N SER A 175 12.01 -8.77 2.17
CA SER A 175 13.42 -9.04 2.49
C SER A 175 14.24 -7.78 2.76
N GLY A 176 13.66 -6.61 2.59
CA GLY A 176 14.26 -5.30 2.84
C GLY A 176 13.23 -4.19 2.71
N GLY A 177 13.64 -2.96 3.05
CA GLY A 177 12.80 -1.77 2.99
C GLY A 177 12.04 -1.49 4.29
N PHE A 178 11.25 -0.44 4.25
CA PHE A 178 10.41 0.04 5.35
C PHE A 178 8.93 -0.04 4.94
N LEU A 179 8.14 -0.74 5.73
CA LEU A 179 6.70 -0.89 5.53
C LEU A 179 5.96 -0.43 6.77
N VAL A 180 5.02 0.48 6.61
CA VAL A 180 3.96 0.74 7.59
C VAL A 180 2.61 0.80 6.87
N ALA A 181 1.66 -0.02 7.32
CA ALA A 181 0.31 -0.03 6.78
C ALA A 181 -0.71 -0.06 7.92
N VAL A 182 -1.72 0.81 7.85
CA VAL A 182 -2.80 0.89 8.82
C VAL A 182 -4.14 0.79 8.12
N GLY A 183 -5.14 0.23 8.80
CA GLY A 183 -6.48 0.11 8.25
C GLY A 183 -7.45 -0.53 9.25
N SER A 184 -8.54 -1.08 8.74
CA SER A 184 -9.48 -1.87 9.53
C SER A 184 -8.82 -3.14 10.07
N SER A 185 -9.42 -3.79 11.07
CA SER A 185 -8.93 -5.08 11.57
C SER A 185 -9.63 -6.29 10.93
N GLY A 186 -10.67 -6.05 10.12
CA GLY A 186 -11.50 -7.13 9.57
C GLY A 186 -10.76 -8.04 8.59
N MET A 187 -9.93 -7.43 7.72
CA MET A 187 -9.08 -8.13 6.74
C MET A 187 -7.59 -7.86 6.94
N ALA A 188 -7.17 -7.49 8.15
CA ALA A 188 -5.77 -7.17 8.43
C ALA A 188 -4.86 -8.39 8.25
N ILE A 189 -3.99 -8.33 7.26
CA ILE A 189 -2.93 -9.30 6.98
C ILE A 189 -1.59 -8.57 6.83
N GLY A 190 -0.50 -9.28 7.06
CA GLY A 190 0.87 -8.80 6.88
C GLY A 190 1.63 -9.63 5.87
N PRO A 191 2.95 -9.38 5.71
CA PRO A 191 3.81 -10.25 4.91
C PRO A 191 3.72 -11.71 5.34
N GLY A 192 4.06 -12.63 4.43
CA GLY A 192 4.05 -14.06 4.68
C GLY A 192 5.32 -14.57 5.38
N ASP A 193 5.26 -15.81 5.84
CA ASP A 193 6.34 -16.49 6.58
C ASP A 193 7.55 -16.87 5.70
N THR A 194 7.42 -16.76 4.40
CA THR A 194 8.55 -16.88 3.44
C THR A 194 9.45 -15.66 3.39
N SER A 195 9.10 -14.58 4.11
CA SER A 195 9.91 -13.37 4.26
C SER A 195 11.22 -13.65 5.01
N THR A 196 12.22 -12.78 4.82
CA THR A 196 13.48 -12.81 5.57
C THR A 196 13.65 -11.60 6.48
N GLN A 197 12.83 -10.57 6.32
CA GLN A 197 12.74 -9.43 7.22
C GLN A 197 11.57 -9.62 8.18
N TYR A 198 11.79 -9.33 9.47
CA TYR A 198 10.77 -9.46 10.50
C TYR A 198 9.66 -8.42 10.34
N SER A 199 8.44 -8.82 10.64
CA SER A 199 7.25 -7.98 10.57
C SER A 199 6.37 -8.15 11.82
N LEU A 200 5.68 -7.08 12.17
CA LEU A 200 4.67 -7.04 13.21
C LEU A 200 3.30 -6.79 12.56
N LEU A 201 2.29 -7.55 12.93
CA LEU A 201 0.88 -7.22 12.76
C LEU A 201 0.24 -7.06 14.14
N HIS A 202 -0.29 -5.87 14.44
CA HIS A 202 -1.00 -5.63 15.68
C HIS A 202 -2.41 -5.12 15.43
N ASN A 203 -3.41 -5.79 16.02
CA ASN A 203 -4.80 -5.35 16.00
C ASN A 203 -5.14 -4.69 17.34
N PHE A 204 -5.51 -3.42 17.30
CA PHE A 204 -5.95 -2.67 18.48
C PHE A 204 -7.31 -3.18 18.98
N THR A 205 -7.57 -3.08 20.26
CA THR A 205 -8.82 -3.54 20.88
C THR A 205 -10.04 -2.72 20.45
N SER A 206 -9.84 -1.52 19.96
CA SER A 206 -10.87 -0.62 19.43
C SER A 206 -10.30 0.24 18.32
N THR A 207 -11.17 0.75 17.45
CA THR A 207 -10.82 1.71 16.42
C THR A 207 -10.23 2.98 17.06
N LEU A 208 -9.09 3.42 16.52
CA LEU A 208 -8.40 4.65 16.88
C LEU A 208 -8.77 5.75 15.88
N SER A 209 -8.90 6.98 16.37
CA SER A 209 -9.23 8.12 15.52
C SER A 209 -8.07 8.51 14.60
N ALA A 210 -8.40 9.10 13.46
CA ALA A 210 -7.43 9.78 12.61
C ALA A 210 -6.52 10.72 13.42
N GLY A 211 -5.24 10.77 13.10
CA GLY A 211 -4.25 11.57 13.80
C GLY A 211 -3.78 11.03 15.15
N THR A 212 -4.31 9.88 15.61
CA THR A 212 -3.78 9.23 16.81
C THR A 212 -2.40 8.68 16.53
N LEU A 213 -1.37 9.17 17.21
CA LEU A 213 -0.01 8.66 17.08
C LEU A 213 0.08 7.18 17.47
N VAL A 214 0.80 6.40 16.69
CA VAL A 214 1.33 5.10 17.07
C VAL A 214 2.83 5.22 17.22
N HIS A 215 3.36 4.79 18.37
CA HIS A 215 4.79 4.78 18.62
C HIS A 215 5.22 3.37 19.00
N ILE A 216 6.22 2.87 18.33
CA ILE A 216 6.82 1.55 18.58
C ILE A 216 8.28 1.76 18.97
N GLN A 217 8.66 1.24 20.11
CA GLN A 217 10.03 1.28 20.59
C GLN A 217 10.48 -0.09 21.12
N SER A 218 11.80 -0.31 21.11
CA SER A 218 12.40 -1.47 21.75
C SER A 218 12.36 -1.35 23.27
N ASN A 219 12.63 -2.45 23.98
CA ASN A 219 12.77 -2.46 25.44
C ASN A 219 13.99 -1.66 25.96
N THR A 220 14.89 -1.23 25.08
CA THR A 220 15.99 -0.31 25.40
C THR A 220 15.61 1.15 25.22
N GLY A 221 14.37 1.43 24.75
CA GLY A 221 13.88 2.78 24.47
C GLY A 221 14.27 3.31 23.10
N GLU A 222 14.80 2.50 22.20
CA GLU A 222 15.08 2.86 20.82
C GLU A 222 13.77 2.98 20.03
N THR A 223 13.55 4.14 19.40
CA THR A 223 12.39 4.38 18.54
C THR A 223 12.53 3.64 17.22
N LEU A 224 11.58 2.79 16.90
CA LEU A 224 11.51 2.06 15.63
C LEU A 224 10.49 2.69 14.69
N LEU A 225 9.40 3.24 15.24
CA LEU A 225 8.35 3.94 14.48
C LEU A 225 7.70 4.99 15.37
N THR A 226 7.45 6.16 14.79
CA THR A 226 6.42 7.11 15.25
C THR A 226 5.62 7.50 14.03
N PHE A 227 4.34 7.13 14.01
CA PHE A 227 3.47 7.29 12.85
C PHE A 227 2.14 7.92 13.24
N GLN A 228 1.65 8.84 12.41
CA GLN A 228 0.37 9.53 12.56
C GLN A 228 -0.52 9.24 11.36
N PRO A 229 -1.40 8.23 11.42
CA PRO A 229 -2.32 7.90 10.35
C PRO A 229 -3.28 9.05 10.01
N THR A 230 -3.58 9.22 8.72
CA THR A 230 -4.51 10.24 8.22
C THR A 230 -5.98 9.87 8.43
N LYS A 231 -6.27 8.58 8.57
CA LYS A 231 -7.62 8.02 8.76
C LYS A 231 -7.75 7.28 10.08
N GLN A 232 -8.98 6.97 10.48
CA GLN A 232 -9.22 6.03 11.59
C GLN A 232 -8.72 4.63 11.21
N PHE A 233 -8.23 3.89 12.19
CA PHE A 233 -7.63 2.57 11.98
C PHE A 233 -7.82 1.67 13.19
N GLN A 234 -7.68 0.37 13.00
CA GLN A 234 -7.73 -0.62 14.08
C GLN A 234 -6.63 -1.68 13.94
N SER A 235 -5.82 -1.61 12.89
CA SER A 235 -4.67 -2.49 12.69
C SER A 235 -3.45 -1.69 12.25
N ILE A 236 -2.28 -2.25 12.53
CA ILE A 236 -1.01 -1.77 11.99
C ILE A 236 -0.14 -2.96 11.59
N VAL A 237 0.40 -2.91 10.38
CA VAL A 237 1.50 -3.75 9.91
C VAL A 237 2.75 -2.89 9.89
N PHE A 238 3.83 -3.39 10.46
CA PHE A 238 5.12 -2.71 10.47
C PHE A 238 6.24 -3.69 10.17
N SER A 239 7.14 -3.34 9.27
CA SER A 239 8.34 -4.08 8.96
C SER A 239 9.50 -3.11 8.68
N SER A 240 10.65 -3.42 9.26
CA SER A 240 11.88 -2.63 9.15
C SER A 240 13.08 -3.54 9.31
N PRO A 241 14.23 -3.25 8.66
CA PRO A 241 15.48 -3.97 8.89
C PRO A 241 15.97 -3.97 10.35
N GLU A 242 15.45 -3.07 11.18
CA GLU A 242 15.80 -2.95 12.60
C GLU A 242 15.11 -4.00 13.48
N LEU A 243 13.98 -4.59 12.99
CA LEU A 243 13.29 -5.64 13.74
C LEU A 243 14.11 -6.93 13.78
N GLN A 244 14.25 -7.52 14.97
CA GLN A 244 15.06 -8.71 15.18
C GLN A 244 14.32 -9.74 16.03
N ASN A 245 14.65 -11.02 15.80
CA ASN A 245 14.14 -12.11 16.62
C ASN A 245 14.54 -11.93 18.10
N GLY A 246 13.57 -12.11 18.99
CA GLY A 246 13.77 -11.94 20.42
C GLY A 246 13.68 -10.49 20.91
N MET A 247 13.54 -9.50 20.02
CA MET A 247 13.35 -8.11 20.40
C MET A 247 12.00 -7.93 21.06
N THR A 248 11.96 -7.34 22.25
CA THR A 248 10.72 -6.97 22.93
C THR A 248 10.36 -5.53 22.54
N LEU A 249 9.12 -5.33 22.14
CA LEU A 249 8.58 -4.05 21.68
C LEU A 249 7.51 -3.58 22.66
N SER A 250 7.44 -2.25 22.85
CA SER A 250 6.29 -1.57 23.43
C SER A 250 5.60 -0.72 22.35
N ILE A 251 4.29 -0.86 22.22
CA ILE A 251 3.43 -0.10 21.32
C ILE A 251 2.62 0.89 22.15
N TYR A 252 2.75 2.17 21.85
CA TYR A 252 2.00 3.24 22.47
C TYR A 252 1.04 3.88 21.49
N THR A 253 -0.08 4.41 21.99
CA THR A 253 -1.04 5.20 21.23
C THR A 253 -1.26 6.57 21.86
N GLY A 254 -1.47 7.59 21.03
CA GLY A 254 -1.57 8.98 21.49
C GLY A 254 -0.21 9.58 21.86
N GLY A 255 -0.20 10.47 22.85
CA GLY A 255 1.02 11.22 23.17
C GLY A 255 1.31 12.33 22.16
N SER A 256 2.57 12.73 22.06
CA SER A 256 3.01 13.74 21.09
C SER A 256 4.47 13.53 20.67
N SER A 257 4.79 13.94 19.45
CA SER A 257 6.17 13.99 18.95
C SER A 257 6.52 15.40 18.53
N ASN A 258 7.77 15.80 18.72
CA ASN A 258 8.32 17.08 18.25
C ASN A 258 9.28 16.90 17.06
N GLY A 259 9.30 15.70 16.47
CA GLY A 259 10.13 15.38 15.32
C GLY A 259 9.67 16.03 14.02
N ALA A 260 10.52 16.00 13.01
CA ALA A 260 10.12 16.30 11.62
C ALA A 260 9.22 15.17 11.10
N GLN A 261 8.10 15.55 10.49
CA GLN A 261 7.10 14.61 10.00
C GLN A 261 6.96 14.72 8.47
N ALA A 262 6.93 13.58 7.78
CA ALA A 262 6.56 13.46 6.39
C ALA A 262 5.59 12.27 6.25
N ASP A 263 4.46 12.49 5.59
CA ASP A 263 3.44 11.47 5.30
C ASP A 263 3.02 10.63 6.53
N GLY A 264 2.94 11.29 7.68
CA GLY A 264 2.61 10.66 8.95
C GLY A 264 3.81 10.09 9.71
N VAL A 265 4.95 9.80 9.06
CA VAL A 265 6.14 9.24 9.72
C VAL A 265 7.01 10.35 10.30
N TYR A 266 7.41 10.19 11.55
CA TYR A 266 8.34 11.09 12.25
C TYR A 266 9.75 10.54 12.19
N SER A 267 10.69 11.28 11.62
CA SER A 267 12.06 10.83 11.36
C SER A 267 13.05 11.18 12.46
N SER A 268 12.66 12.02 13.43
CA SER A 268 13.55 12.53 14.48
C SER A 268 12.75 13.07 15.66
N GLY A 269 13.44 13.67 16.64
CA GLY A 269 12.80 14.28 17.81
C GLY A 269 12.57 13.30 18.95
N SER A 270 11.81 13.73 19.93
CA SER A 270 11.42 12.93 21.09
C SER A 270 9.93 12.67 21.10
N TYR A 271 9.56 11.49 21.50
CA TYR A 271 8.17 11.11 21.74
C TYR A 271 7.83 11.27 23.24
N THR A 272 6.75 11.98 23.52
CA THR A 272 6.14 12.01 24.85
C THR A 272 5.08 10.90 24.91
N PRO A 273 5.23 9.89 25.77
CA PRO A 273 4.36 8.72 25.76
C PRO A 273 2.89 9.05 26.00
N GLY A 274 2.03 8.39 25.22
CA GLY A 274 0.62 8.27 25.46
C GLY A 274 0.31 7.04 26.32
N SER A 275 -0.68 6.25 25.90
CA SER A 275 -1.06 5.00 26.58
C SER A 275 -0.33 3.81 25.95
N GLU A 276 0.24 2.93 26.76
CA GLU A 276 0.76 1.66 26.26
C GLU A 276 -0.43 0.77 25.83
N ALA A 277 -0.43 0.41 24.54
CA ALA A 277 -1.46 -0.45 23.95
C ALA A 277 -1.07 -1.93 24.02
N ALA A 278 0.22 -2.23 23.86
CA ALA A 278 0.73 -3.59 23.92
C ALA A 278 2.23 -3.63 24.23
N SER A 279 2.66 -4.74 24.83
CA SER A 279 4.06 -5.17 24.87
C SER A 279 4.13 -6.60 24.37
N LEU A 280 5.08 -6.88 23.46
CA LEU A 280 5.22 -8.17 22.80
C LEU A 280 6.66 -8.44 22.41
N THR A 281 7.00 -9.71 22.16
CA THR A 281 8.33 -10.10 21.69
C THR A 281 8.23 -10.65 20.28
N ILE A 282 9.10 -10.18 19.39
CA ILE A 282 9.25 -10.72 18.04
C ILE A 282 9.75 -12.17 18.15
N SER A 283 8.92 -13.13 17.79
CA SER A 283 9.17 -14.56 17.97
C SER A 283 9.04 -15.38 16.69
N ALA A 284 8.59 -14.77 15.60
CA ALA A 284 8.46 -15.36 14.29
C ALA A 284 8.72 -14.28 13.23
N ILE A 285 8.98 -14.69 11.99
CA ILE A 285 9.15 -13.75 10.85
C ILE A 285 7.98 -12.77 10.79
N VAL A 286 6.75 -13.25 11.00
CA VAL A 286 5.59 -12.40 11.18
C VAL A 286 5.03 -12.64 12.58
N THR A 287 5.18 -11.66 13.46
CA THR A 287 4.63 -11.72 14.81
C THR A 287 3.30 -10.98 14.84
N SER A 288 2.22 -11.72 15.13
CA SER A 288 0.87 -11.15 15.23
C SER A 288 0.44 -11.01 16.68
N SER A 289 -0.26 -9.93 17.01
CA SER A 289 -0.76 -9.65 18.36
C SER A 289 -2.05 -8.83 18.36
N GLY A 290 -2.69 -8.73 19.51
CA GLY A 290 -3.93 -7.96 19.72
C GLY A 290 -5.20 -8.77 19.50
N ALA A 291 -6.32 -8.07 19.28
CA ALA A 291 -7.62 -8.69 19.08
C ALA A 291 -7.60 -9.54 17.79
N SER A 292 -8.16 -10.73 17.86
CA SER A 292 -8.34 -11.55 16.65
C SER A 292 -9.36 -10.84 15.75
N GLY A 293 -8.91 -10.17 14.71
CA GLY A 293 -9.77 -9.88 13.57
C GLY A 293 -10.35 -11.22 13.07
N ARG A 294 -11.47 -11.19 12.39
CA ARG A 294 -11.97 -12.38 11.67
C ARG A 294 -11.06 -12.62 10.44
N GLY A 295 -9.76 -12.79 10.70
CA GLY A 295 -8.82 -13.13 9.65
C GLY A 295 -9.26 -14.46 9.05
N PHE A 296 -9.58 -14.45 7.79
CA PHE A 296 -9.51 -15.66 7.01
C PHE A 296 -8.05 -16.11 7.05
N ALA A 297 -7.76 -17.14 7.85
CA ALA A 297 -6.55 -17.91 7.58
C ALA A 297 -6.60 -18.28 6.09
N PRO A 298 -5.49 -18.15 5.32
CA PRO A 298 -5.45 -18.64 3.96
C PRO A 298 -5.81 -20.12 4.03
N SER A 299 -7.08 -20.42 3.80
CA SER A 299 -7.52 -21.81 3.66
C SER A 299 -6.93 -22.24 2.32
N ALA A 300 -5.95 -23.13 2.37
CA ALA A 300 -5.66 -23.97 1.23
C ALA A 300 -7.01 -24.57 0.79
N ARG A 301 -7.62 -23.97 -0.23
CA ARG A 301 -8.77 -24.59 -0.89
C ARG A 301 -8.26 -25.79 -1.68
N PRO A 302 -8.96 -26.93 -1.56
CA PRO A 302 -8.57 -28.18 -2.20
C PRO A 302 -8.61 -28.08 -3.73
#